data_ad3c985021cddb5f5c615e816e66e6a5
#
_entry.id   ad3c985021cddb5f5c615e816e66e6a5
#
_cell.length_a   1.000
_cell.length_b   1.000
_cell.length_c   1.000
_cell.angle_alpha   90.00
_cell.angle_beta   90.00
_cell.angle_gamma   90.00
#
_symmetry.space_group_name_H-M   'P 1'
#
loop_
_entity.id
_entity.type
_entity.pdbx_description
1 polymer ?
#
loop_
_entity_poly.entity_id
_entity_poly.type
_entity_poly.pdbx_seq_one_letter_code
_entity_poly.pdbx_strand_id
1 'polypeptide(L)'
;MLTAAEGFAPGTEAAVRARIPPESLHAIDTTPGVSWLEFRHDHWLMDGTLAVLGREKAVEAWHHGMAQMIKRPLLRNFVEGALRLFLGEAGQILQMLPKGWPLAYRDFCTPSYRRVAADCAEIRFEEIAPQVFESEGYLHCWHGVCLGVFDLERPRDGRVAFDVDRRGACAVATFRWS
;
A
#
# COMPACT_ATOMS: atom_id res chain seq x y z
N MET A 1 9.79 8.06 -0.67
CA MET A 1 8.83 7.28 -1.47
C MET A 1 9.27 7.06 -2.92
N LEU A 2 9.86 8.02 -3.60
CA LEU A 2 10.35 7.88 -4.99
C LEU A 2 11.51 6.87 -5.17
N THR A 3 12.20 6.49 -4.11
CA THR A 3 13.27 5.47 -4.13
C THR A 3 12.82 4.06 -4.49
N ALA A 4 11.52 3.76 -4.47
CA ALA A 4 11.01 2.47 -4.98
C ALA A 4 11.10 2.37 -6.51
N ALA A 5 11.14 3.50 -7.20
CA ALA A 5 11.32 3.55 -8.65
C ALA A 5 12.77 3.28 -9.11
N GLU A 6 13.75 3.37 -8.22
CA GLU A 6 15.15 3.07 -8.55
C GLU A 6 15.42 1.60 -8.87
N GLY A 7 14.54 0.68 -8.43
CA GLY A 7 14.57 -0.73 -8.84
C GLY A 7 14.06 -1.00 -10.25
N PHE A 8 13.52 0.02 -10.92
CA PHE A 8 12.99 -0.06 -12.29
C PHE A 8 13.98 0.48 -13.31
N ALA A 9 13.62 0.35 -14.60
CA ALA A 9 14.46 0.76 -15.69
C ALA A 9 14.98 2.22 -15.54
N PRO A 10 16.22 2.51 -15.94
CA PRO A 10 16.76 3.87 -15.89
C PRO A 10 15.81 4.88 -16.53
N GLY A 11 15.62 6.03 -15.87
CA GLY A 11 14.72 7.08 -16.34
C GLY A 11 13.25 6.97 -15.91
N THR A 12 12.83 5.85 -15.29
CA THR A 12 11.44 5.69 -14.81
C THR A 12 11.05 6.78 -13.82
N GLU A 13 11.91 7.09 -12.85
CA GLU A 13 11.67 8.16 -11.89
C GLU A 13 11.44 9.50 -12.58
N ALA A 14 12.32 9.88 -13.51
CA ALA A 14 12.19 11.13 -14.25
C ALA A 14 10.88 11.20 -15.05
N ALA A 15 10.45 10.07 -15.65
CA ALA A 15 9.21 10.00 -16.39
C ALA A 15 7.97 10.13 -15.48
N VAL A 16 8.01 9.57 -14.27
CA VAL A 16 6.95 9.74 -13.27
C VAL A 16 6.90 11.19 -12.79
N ARG A 17 8.06 11.76 -12.42
CA ARG A 17 8.15 13.16 -11.95
C ARG A 17 7.64 14.17 -12.99
N ALA A 18 7.89 13.92 -14.27
CA ALA A 18 7.42 14.77 -15.36
C ALA A 18 5.88 14.79 -15.51
N ARG A 19 5.15 13.87 -14.87
CA ARG A 19 3.68 13.81 -14.87
C ARG A 19 3.04 14.47 -13.65
N ILE A 20 3.83 14.83 -12.66
CA ILE A 20 3.35 15.43 -11.42
C ILE A 20 3.35 16.95 -11.59
N PRO A 21 2.25 17.65 -11.26
CA PRO A 21 2.21 19.11 -11.28
C PRO A 21 3.34 19.69 -10.41
N PRO A 22 3.96 20.82 -10.83
CA PRO A 22 5.12 21.40 -10.13
C PRO A 22 4.86 21.68 -8.64
N GLU A 23 3.66 22.14 -8.30
CA GLU A 23 3.24 22.41 -6.91
C GLU A 23 3.18 21.12 -6.08
N SER A 24 2.65 20.03 -6.66
CA SER A 24 2.57 18.73 -5.99
C SER A 24 3.95 18.10 -5.87
N LEU A 25 4.78 18.23 -6.88
CA LEU A 25 6.17 17.79 -6.84
C LEU A 25 6.96 18.50 -5.74
N HIS A 26 6.80 19.82 -5.61
CA HIS A 26 7.37 20.59 -4.52
C HIS A 26 6.90 20.10 -3.15
N ALA A 27 5.58 19.88 -2.98
CA ALA A 27 5.03 19.34 -1.74
C ALA A 27 5.60 17.97 -1.40
N ILE A 28 5.71 17.06 -2.38
CA ILE A 28 6.30 15.72 -2.22
C ILE A 28 7.77 15.80 -1.78
N ASP A 29 8.55 16.66 -2.42
CA ASP A 29 9.99 16.79 -2.18
C ASP A 29 10.32 17.47 -0.85
N THR A 30 9.45 18.36 -0.37
CA THR A 30 9.69 19.16 0.85
C THR A 30 8.99 18.59 2.10
N THR A 31 8.00 17.70 1.94
CA THR A 31 7.32 17.08 3.08
C THR A 31 8.25 16.05 3.74
N PRO A 32 8.58 16.21 5.05
CA PRO A 32 9.37 15.24 5.77
C PRO A 32 8.75 13.84 5.70
N GLY A 33 9.57 12.79 5.56
CA GLY A 33 9.10 11.41 5.40
C GLY A 33 8.32 10.81 6.57
N VAL A 34 8.22 11.56 7.69
CA VAL A 34 7.41 11.23 8.88
C VAL A 34 6.13 12.07 8.98
N SER A 35 5.92 12.98 8.03
CA SER A 35 4.75 13.86 7.95
C SER A 35 3.74 13.33 6.95
N TRP A 36 2.48 13.69 7.15
CA TRP A 36 1.41 13.38 6.24
C TRP A 36 1.46 14.28 5.01
N LEU A 37 1.37 13.69 3.83
CA LEU A 37 1.16 14.41 2.59
C LEU A 37 -0.34 14.47 2.29
N GLU A 38 -0.84 15.63 1.91
CA GLU A 38 -2.25 15.77 1.54
C GLU A 38 -2.56 14.95 0.27
N PHE A 39 -3.74 14.34 0.22
CA PHE A 39 -4.18 13.52 -0.92
C PHE A 39 -4.04 14.23 -2.26
N ARG A 40 -4.39 15.52 -2.33
CA ARG A 40 -4.30 16.31 -3.57
C ARG A 40 -2.89 16.36 -4.19
N HIS A 41 -1.84 16.06 -3.41
CA HIS A 41 -0.47 15.97 -3.89
C HIS A 41 -0.02 14.52 -4.05
N ASP A 42 -0.41 13.67 -3.10
CA ASP A 42 0.06 12.27 -3.04
C ASP A 42 -0.51 11.44 -4.21
N HIS A 43 -1.77 11.63 -4.61
CA HIS A 43 -2.39 10.88 -5.70
C HIS A 43 -1.64 11.02 -7.03
N TRP A 44 -1.03 12.19 -7.30
CA TRP A 44 -0.27 12.41 -8.53
C TRP A 44 0.93 11.47 -8.66
N LEU A 45 1.57 11.12 -7.54
CA LEU A 45 2.65 10.14 -7.54
C LEU A 45 2.13 8.76 -7.92
N MET A 46 0.97 8.36 -7.38
CA MET A 46 0.34 7.07 -7.66
C MET A 46 -0.13 6.98 -9.11
N ASP A 47 -0.86 7.99 -9.59
CA ASP A 47 -1.37 8.05 -10.96
C ASP A 47 -0.25 8.19 -11.98
N GLY A 48 0.80 8.98 -11.68
CA GLY A 48 1.99 9.12 -12.51
C GLY A 48 2.75 7.78 -12.64
N THR A 49 2.87 7.05 -11.54
CA THR A 49 3.50 5.71 -11.54
C THR A 49 2.69 4.72 -12.39
N LEU A 50 1.37 4.68 -12.19
CA LEU A 50 0.48 3.85 -13.00
C LEU A 50 0.58 4.18 -14.50
N ALA A 51 0.58 5.47 -14.84
CA ALA A 51 0.64 5.92 -16.24
C ALA A 51 1.97 5.62 -16.94
N VAL A 52 3.08 5.56 -16.20
CA VAL A 52 4.42 5.25 -16.76
C VAL A 52 4.67 3.75 -16.83
N LEU A 53 4.29 3.01 -15.80
CA LEU A 53 4.64 1.58 -15.67
C LEU A 53 3.55 0.64 -16.19
N GLY A 54 2.30 1.10 -16.26
CA GLY A 54 1.15 0.25 -16.44
C GLY A 54 0.79 -0.50 -15.15
N ARG A 55 -0.38 -1.15 -15.14
CA ARG A 55 -1.00 -1.73 -13.94
C ARG A 55 -0.10 -2.73 -13.21
N GLU A 56 0.37 -3.75 -13.91
CA GLU A 56 1.12 -4.85 -13.28
C GLU A 56 2.41 -4.37 -12.62
N LYS A 57 3.21 -3.60 -13.37
CA LYS A 57 4.48 -3.07 -12.87
C LYS A 57 4.29 -2.00 -11.80
N ALA A 58 3.20 -1.23 -11.84
CA ALA A 58 2.89 -0.27 -10.79
C ALA A 58 2.54 -0.98 -9.47
N VAL A 59 1.72 -2.04 -9.51
CA VAL A 59 1.41 -2.87 -8.33
C VAL A 59 2.69 -3.50 -7.78
N GLU A 60 3.56 -4.04 -8.65
CA GLU A 60 4.87 -4.57 -8.25
C GLU A 60 5.77 -3.50 -7.60
N ALA A 61 5.79 -2.28 -8.14
CA ALA A 61 6.53 -1.16 -7.58
C ALA A 61 6.08 -0.83 -6.15
N TRP A 62 4.78 -0.79 -5.92
CA TRP A 62 4.23 -0.51 -4.60
C TRP A 62 4.45 -1.67 -3.62
N HIS A 63 4.38 -2.91 -4.09
CA HIS A 63 4.76 -4.09 -3.33
C HIS A 63 6.21 -3.98 -2.84
N HIS A 64 7.16 -3.73 -3.73
CA HIS A 64 8.57 -3.53 -3.37
C HIS A 64 8.78 -2.30 -2.46
N GLY A 65 8.08 -1.20 -2.73
CA GLY A 65 8.11 0.01 -1.91
C GLY A 65 7.69 -0.26 -0.47
N MET A 66 6.66 -1.06 -0.26
CA MET A 66 6.22 -1.50 1.07
C MET A 66 7.30 -2.30 1.78
N ALA A 67 7.91 -3.27 1.10
CA ALA A 67 8.99 -4.08 1.66
C ALA A 67 10.22 -3.24 2.07
N GLN A 68 10.54 -2.18 1.32
CA GLN A 68 11.61 -1.24 1.69
C GLN A 68 11.20 -0.32 2.85
N MET A 69 9.96 0.13 2.88
CA MET A 69 9.44 0.98 3.96
C MET A 69 9.51 0.29 5.31
N ILE A 70 9.18 -1.00 5.36
CA ILE A 70 9.22 -1.83 6.56
C ILE A 70 10.64 -1.99 7.11
N LYS A 71 11.66 -2.01 6.24
CA LYS A 71 13.07 -2.10 6.64
C LYS A 71 13.62 -0.83 7.28
N ARG A 72 12.90 0.31 7.18
CA ARG A 72 13.32 1.57 7.81
C ARG A 72 13.27 1.45 9.35
N PRO A 73 14.25 2.01 10.07
CA PRO A 73 14.42 1.79 11.52
C PRO A 73 13.17 2.06 12.35
N LEU A 74 12.39 3.09 11.99
CA LEU A 74 11.18 3.48 12.72
C LEU A 74 10.08 2.42 12.63
N LEU A 75 9.81 1.89 11.43
CA LEU A 75 8.78 0.89 11.19
C LEU A 75 9.28 -0.52 11.51
N ARG A 76 10.55 -0.79 11.29
CA ARG A 76 11.17 -2.06 11.58
C ARG A 76 10.96 -2.50 13.03
N ASN A 77 11.25 -1.63 14.00
CA ASN A 77 11.07 -1.93 15.42
C ASN A 77 9.60 -2.23 15.77
N PHE A 78 8.66 -1.52 15.16
CA PHE A 78 7.23 -1.75 15.34
C PHE A 78 6.81 -3.10 14.73
N VAL A 79 7.23 -3.37 13.49
CA VAL A 79 6.91 -4.61 12.78
C VAL A 79 7.58 -5.81 13.47
N GLU A 80 8.86 -5.73 13.81
CA GLU A 80 9.56 -6.81 14.53
C GLU A 80 8.93 -7.07 15.91
N GLY A 81 8.49 -6.04 16.62
CA GLY A 81 7.76 -6.18 17.88
C GLY A 81 6.42 -6.91 17.69
N ALA A 82 5.66 -6.54 16.67
CA ALA A 82 4.41 -7.20 16.32
C ALA A 82 4.65 -8.67 15.90
N LEU A 83 5.63 -8.93 15.04
CA LEU A 83 5.99 -10.27 14.58
C LEU A 83 6.40 -11.21 15.73
N ARG A 84 7.17 -10.70 16.71
CA ARG A 84 7.58 -11.47 17.90
C ARG A 84 6.40 -11.85 18.80
N LEU A 85 5.39 -10.96 18.89
CA LEU A 85 4.21 -11.20 19.71
C LEU A 85 3.25 -12.22 19.09
N PHE A 86 3.23 -12.33 17.76
CA PHE A 86 2.24 -13.13 17.04
C PHE A 86 2.78 -14.43 16.42
N LEU A 87 4.01 -14.83 16.73
CA LEU A 87 4.61 -16.16 16.41
C LEU A 87 4.50 -16.59 14.92
N GLY A 88 4.33 -15.66 14.00
CA GLY A 88 4.54 -15.95 12.58
C GLY A 88 3.37 -16.64 11.87
N GLU A 89 2.11 -16.50 12.32
CA GLU A 89 0.95 -16.93 11.54
C GLU A 89 0.41 -15.78 10.67
N ALA A 90 0.31 -15.99 9.34
CA ALA A 90 -0.17 -15.00 8.37
C ALA A 90 -1.50 -14.35 8.78
N GLY A 91 -2.42 -15.15 9.29
CA GLY A 91 -3.71 -14.67 9.77
C GLY A 91 -3.63 -13.68 10.94
N GLN A 92 -2.62 -13.79 11.79
CA GLN A 92 -2.45 -12.89 12.94
C GLN A 92 -1.86 -11.54 12.51
N ILE A 93 -0.94 -11.53 11.55
CA ILE A 93 -0.42 -10.28 10.98
C ILE A 93 -1.54 -9.53 10.26
N LEU A 94 -2.33 -10.22 9.44
CA LEU A 94 -3.48 -9.61 8.77
C LEU A 94 -4.50 -9.02 9.75
N GLN A 95 -4.69 -9.67 10.91
CA GLN A 95 -5.55 -9.13 11.98
C GLN A 95 -5.03 -7.80 12.57
N MET A 96 -3.74 -7.53 12.47
CA MET A 96 -3.14 -6.28 12.93
C MET A 96 -3.18 -5.17 11.88
N LEU A 97 -3.41 -5.51 10.60
CA LEU A 97 -3.42 -4.52 9.52
C LEU A 97 -4.43 -3.38 9.76
N PRO A 98 -5.69 -3.63 10.19
CA PRO A 98 -6.61 -2.55 10.52
C PRO A 98 -6.10 -1.59 11.59
N LYS A 99 -5.33 -2.09 12.57
CA LYS A 99 -4.74 -1.26 13.64
C LYS A 99 -3.53 -0.46 13.15
N GLY A 100 -2.76 -1.01 12.22
CA GLY A 100 -1.61 -0.34 11.62
C GLY A 100 -1.97 0.64 10.51
N TRP A 101 -3.11 0.46 9.86
CA TRP A 101 -3.55 1.25 8.71
C TRP A 101 -3.57 2.77 8.97
N PRO A 102 -4.11 3.26 10.10
CA PRO A 102 -4.10 4.69 10.41
C PRO A 102 -2.71 5.30 10.57
N LEU A 103 -1.65 4.49 10.72
CA LEU A 103 -0.27 4.96 10.74
C LEU A 103 0.24 5.29 9.33
N ALA A 104 -0.36 4.71 8.28
CA ALA A 104 0.01 4.92 6.89
C ALA A 104 -1.02 5.81 6.15
N TYR A 105 -2.29 5.68 6.49
CA TYR A 105 -3.40 6.35 5.81
C TYR A 105 -4.37 6.93 6.84
N ARG A 106 -4.56 8.24 6.81
CA ARG A 106 -5.47 8.93 7.72
C ARG A 106 -6.72 9.39 6.97
N ASP A 107 -7.89 9.13 7.54
CA ASP A 107 -9.20 9.61 7.06
C ASP A 107 -9.57 9.15 5.64
N PHE A 108 -9.01 8.01 5.17
CA PHE A 108 -9.30 7.49 3.85
C PHE A 108 -10.33 6.37 3.83
N CYS A 109 -10.37 5.54 4.86
CA CYS A 109 -11.29 4.42 4.99
C CYS A 109 -11.24 3.83 6.40
N THR A 110 -12.20 2.96 6.69
CA THR A 110 -12.25 2.15 7.91
C THR A 110 -11.94 0.69 7.56
N PRO A 111 -10.71 0.20 7.81
CA PRO A 111 -10.39 -1.20 7.52
C PRO A 111 -10.90 -2.13 8.62
N SER A 112 -11.38 -3.29 8.22
CA SER A 112 -11.78 -4.38 9.12
C SER A 112 -11.20 -5.71 8.65
N TYR A 113 -10.99 -6.65 9.58
CA TYR A 113 -10.45 -7.98 9.31
C TYR A 113 -11.51 -9.04 9.51
N ARG A 114 -11.56 -10.02 8.59
CA ARG A 114 -12.40 -11.21 8.70
C ARG A 114 -11.61 -12.47 8.35
N ARG A 115 -11.55 -13.45 9.25
CA ARG A 115 -11.06 -14.79 8.92
C ARG A 115 -12.15 -15.51 8.13
N VAL A 116 -11.81 -16.05 6.97
CA VAL A 116 -12.73 -16.78 6.09
C VAL A 116 -12.52 -18.28 6.22
N ALA A 117 -11.26 -18.73 6.25
CA ALA A 117 -10.87 -20.13 6.41
C ALA A 117 -9.51 -20.22 7.11
N ALA A 118 -9.00 -21.42 7.31
CA ALA A 118 -7.68 -21.63 7.92
C ALA A 118 -6.55 -20.94 7.13
N ASP A 119 -6.69 -20.91 5.81
CA ASP A 119 -5.73 -20.42 4.82
C ASP A 119 -6.25 -19.18 4.06
N CYS A 120 -7.32 -18.52 4.57
CA CYS A 120 -7.96 -17.41 3.89
C CYS A 120 -8.48 -16.36 4.87
N ALA A 121 -8.18 -15.09 4.59
CA ALA A 121 -8.74 -13.95 5.30
C ALA A 121 -9.06 -12.79 4.35
N GLU A 122 -9.90 -11.88 4.79
CA GLU A 122 -10.25 -10.66 4.10
C GLU A 122 -9.92 -9.45 4.96
N ILE A 123 -9.40 -8.41 4.30
CA ILE A 123 -9.39 -7.04 4.79
C ILE A 123 -10.41 -6.28 3.98
N ARG A 124 -11.42 -5.77 4.64
CA ARG A 124 -12.45 -4.93 4.02
C ARG A 124 -12.18 -3.48 4.38
N PHE A 125 -12.07 -2.64 3.38
CA PHE A 125 -11.93 -1.20 3.49
C PHE A 125 -13.31 -0.59 3.25
N GLU A 126 -13.92 -0.03 4.28
CA GLU A 126 -15.27 0.56 4.24
C GLU A 126 -15.16 2.08 4.34
N GLU A 127 -16.23 2.78 3.95
CA GLU A 127 -16.30 4.25 4.02
C GLU A 127 -15.14 4.92 3.27
N ILE A 128 -14.77 4.36 2.12
CA ILE A 128 -13.65 4.91 1.33
C ILE A 128 -14.02 6.33 0.88
N ALA A 129 -13.15 7.28 1.20
CA ALA A 129 -13.32 8.67 0.82
C ALA A 129 -13.47 8.82 -0.70
N PRO A 130 -14.47 9.59 -1.20
CA PRO A 130 -14.78 9.66 -2.63
C PRO A 130 -13.59 10.00 -3.53
N GLN A 131 -12.71 10.89 -3.08
CA GLN A 131 -11.51 11.28 -3.83
C GLN A 131 -10.56 10.10 -4.12
N VAL A 132 -10.55 9.05 -3.30
CA VAL A 132 -9.71 7.87 -3.55
C VAL A 132 -10.14 7.13 -4.81
N PHE A 133 -11.45 7.13 -5.10
CA PHE A 133 -11.97 6.52 -6.32
C PHE A 133 -11.69 7.32 -7.60
N GLU A 134 -11.25 8.57 -7.48
CA GLU A 134 -10.82 9.41 -8.60
C GLU A 134 -9.38 9.04 -9.05
N SER A 135 -8.61 8.35 -8.21
CA SER A 135 -7.24 7.91 -8.49
C SER A 135 -7.16 6.39 -8.64
N GLU A 136 -7.06 5.92 -9.87
CA GLU A 136 -6.79 4.50 -10.15
C GLU A 136 -5.43 4.06 -9.60
N GLY A 137 -4.43 4.95 -9.66
CA GLY A 137 -3.10 4.71 -9.11
C GLY A 137 -3.15 4.41 -7.62
N TYR A 138 -4.01 5.11 -6.87
CA TYR A 138 -4.17 4.89 -5.43
C TYR A 138 -4.75 3.51 -5.11
N LEU A 139 -5.77 3.08 -5.84
CA LEU A 139 -6.38 1.75 -5.65
C LEU A 139 -5.38 0.63 -5.97
N HIS A 140 -4.57 0.79 -7.02
CA HIS A 140 -3.50 -0.16 -7.34
C HIS A 140 -2.35 -0.12 -6.34
N CYS A 141 -2.05 1.05 -5.76
CA CYS A 141 -1.11 1.17 -4.66
C CYS A 141 -1.57 0.34 -3.45
N TRP A 142 -2.83 0.43 -3.04
CA TRP A 142 -3.36 -0.40 -1.95
C TRP A 142 -3.25 -1.90 -2.24
N HIS A 143 -3.50 -2.32 -3.47
CA HIS A 143 -3.26 -3.71 -3.87
C HIS A 143 -1.80 -4.11 -3.67
N GLY A 144 -0.85 -3.29 -4.14
CA GLY A 144 0.58 -3.55 -3.95
C GLY A 144 1.00 -3.58 -2.47
N VAL A 145 0.46 -2.66 -1.65
CA VAL A 145 0.68 -2.64 -0.19
C VAL A 145 0.16 -3.93 0.47
N CYS A 146 -1.02 -4.39 0.07
CA CYS A 146 -1.58 -5.65 0.56
C CYS A 146 -0.71 -6.87 0.22
N LEU A 147 -0.13 -6.91 -0.99
CA LEU A 147 0.85 -7.95 -1.37
C LEU A 147 2.07 -7.91 -0.45
N GLY A 148 2.58 -6.73 -0.11
CA GLY A 148 3.75 -6.54 0.76
C GLY A 148 3.55 -7.04 2.19
N VAL A 149 2.31 -7.25 2.63
CA VAL A 149 2.03 -7.83 3.96
C VAL A 149 2.55 -9.27 4.07
N PHE A 150 2.51 -10.05 2.98
CA PHE A 150 3.06 -11.41 2.98
C PHE A 150 4.57 -11.46 3.14
N ASP A 151 5.29 -10.43 2.70
CA ASP A 151 6.75 -10.36 2.82
C ASP A 151 7.22 -10.12 4.27
N LEU A 152 6.29 -9.73 5.16
CA LEU A 152 6.58 -9.55 6.59
C LEU A 152 6.83 -10.88 7.29
N GLU A 153 6.29 -11.93 6.74
CA GLU A 153 6.51 -13.25 7.28
C GLU A 153 7.54 -14.06 6.50
N ARG A 154 7.95 -14.94 6.35
CA ARG A 154 8.77 -15.70 5.38
C ARG A 154 7.98 -15.78 4.06
N PRO A 155 8.63 -15.67 2.92
CA PRO A 155 7.95 -15.79 1.64
C PRO A 155 7.13 -17.08 1.64
N ARG A 156 5.82 -16.94 1.76
CA ARG A 156 4.85 -18.01 1.57
C ARG A 156 4.23 -17.79 0.20
N ASP A 157 3.84 -18.85 -0.47
CA ASP A 157 3.10 -18.78 -1.73
C ASP A 157 1.70 -18.18 -1.47
N GLY A 158 1.68 -16.87 -1.24
CA GLY A 158 0.47 -16.12 -0.94
C GLY A 158 -0.08 -15.44 -2.19
N ARG A 159 -1.41 -15.31 -2.25
CA ARG A 159 -2.11 -14.56 -3.30
C ARG A 159 -3.04 -13.55 -2.66
N VAL A 160 -3.10 -12.36 -3.26
CA VAL A 160 -4.07 -11.33 -2.91
C VAL A 160 -4.93 -11.03 -4.13
N ALA A 161 -6.24 -11.22 -4.00
CA ALA A 161 -7.23 -10.64 -4.90
C ALA A 161 -7.68 -9.30 -4.29
N PHE A 162 -7.82 -8.27 -5.12
CA PHE A 162 -8.23 -6.93 -4.68
C PHE A 162 -9.41 -6.47 -5.54
N ASP A 163 -10.58 -6.44 -4.93
CA ASP A 163 -11.84 -6.09 -5.56
C ASP A 163 -12.34 -4.75 -5.05
N VAL A 164 -12.83 -3.90 -5.94
CA VAL A 164 -13.30 -2.54 -5.64
C VAL A 164 -14.77 -2.40 -6.02
N ASP A 165 -15.61 -2.07 -5.04
CA ASP A 165 -17.00 -1.68 -5.23
C ASP A 165 -17.16 -0.16 -5.05
N ARG A 166 -17.13 0.58 -6.18
CA ARG A 166 -17.28 2.04 -6.17
C ARG A 166 -18.66 2.50 -5.72
N ARG A 167 -19.71 1.69 -5.95
CA ARG A 167 -21.09 2.03 -5.54
C ARG A 167 -21.30 1.87 -4.06
N GLY A 168 -20.73 0.81 -3.50
CA GLY A 168 -20.75 0.54 -2.07
C GLY A 168 -19.67 1.31 -1.28
N ALA A 169 -18.86 2.15 -1.94
CA ALA A 169 -17.73 2.88 -1.34
C ALA A 169 -16.81 1.96 -0.51
N CYS A 170 -16.53 0.77 -1.03
CA CYS A 170 -15.68 -0.21 -0.35
C CYS A 170 -14.72 -0.94 -1.29
N ALA A 171 -13.68 -1.53 -0.70
CA ALA A 171 -12.78 -2.47 -1.37
C ALA A 171 -12.52 -3.67 -0.47
N VAL A 172 -12.20 -4.81 -1.07
CA VAL A 172 -11.89 -6.05 -0.34
C VAL A 172 -10.59 -6.64 -0.87
N ALA A 173 -9.63 -6.81 0.03
CA ALA A 173 -8.42 -7.59 -0.23
C ALA A 173 -8.62 -9.00 0.34
N THR A 174 -8.68 -10.02 -0.52
CA THR A 174 -8.78 -11.43 -0.14
C THR A 174 -7.40 -12.06 -0.19
N PHE A 175 -6.91 -12.47 0.95
CA PHE A 175 -5.61 -13.11 1.15
C PHE A 175 -5.77 -14.61 1.23
N ARG A 176 -4.97 -15.36 0.46
CA ARG A 176 -4.88 -16.83 0.52
C ARG A 176 -3.42 -17.25 0.67
N TRP A 177 -3.15 -18.22 1.53
CA TRP A 177 -1.80 -18.76 1.79
C TRP A 177 -1.82 -20.27 1.95
N SER A 178 -0.69 -20.93 1.73
CA SER A 178 -0.49 -22.37 1.92
C SER A 178 0.33 -22.65 3.20
#